data_aa05fa11a9202e32b430d27151b8047d
#
_entry.id   aa05fa11a9202e32b430d27151b8047d
#
_cell.length_a   1.000
_cell.length_b   1.000
_cell.length_c   1.000
_cell.angle_alpha   90.00
_cell.angle_beta   90.00
_cell.angle_gamma   90.00
#
_symmetry.space_group_name_H-M   'P 1'
#
loop_
_entity.id
_entity.type
_entity.pdbx_description
1 polymer ?
#
loop_
_entity_poly.entity_id
_entity_poly.type
_entity_poly.pdbx_seq_one_letter_code
_entity_poly.pdbx_strand_id
1 'polypeptide(L)'
;MKVLMFGWEFPPKIYGGLAVASYGITKGLSLQGDVQTKFCMPKPTGKEEKFLDIINMSQVPIAWRDVQYDQIKDKMIGHTAEDYFRYRDHIYADFNNVGVNYMGCVEFAGGYPNNLHQEINNFSIISGVVARSEEFDIIHAHDWLTYPAGIHAKQVSGKPLCIHVHATDFDRSRGKVNPTVYGIEKDGMDNADCIMCVSEQTRQTVINKYHQDPHKCIAVHNAVYPLDDDIKAIVPNKNPKEKVVTYLGRITMQKGPEYFVEAAALVLQRTKNIRFCMAGSGDMMEAMICLAAQRGIADRFHFPGFQFGRQVYECYKNSDVFVMPSVSEPFGIAPLEAMQCGCPSIISKQSGCGEILDKVIKVDYWDINAMADAIYSICTNESLYNYLRDEGIKEVDNITWEKVGRRIRNSYDLLIYR
;
A
#
# COMPACT_ATOMS: atom_id res chain seq x y z
N MET A 1 -7.96 -24.60 2.86
CA MET A 1 -8.00 -23.70 1.70
C MET A 1 -6.59 -23.30 1.31
N LYS A 2 -6.21 -23.42 0.04
CA LYS A 2 -4.89 -23.05 -0.49
C LYS A 2 -5.03 -21.81 -1.35
N VAL A 3 -4.25 -20.76 -1.07
CA VAL A 3 -4.29 -19.48 -1.77
C VAL A 3 -2.99 -19.28 -2.54
N LEU A 4 -3.07 -19.03 -3.85
CA LEU A 4 -1.96 -18.55 -4.65
C LEU A 4 -2.01 -17.02 -4.68
N MET A 5 -1.06 -16.36 -4.02
CA MET A 5 -1.06 -14.92 -3.83
C MET A 5 0.09 -14.26 -4.59
N PHE A 6 -0.20 -13.23 -5.35
CA PHE A 6 0.78 -12.45 -6.10
C PHE A 6 0.98 -11.09 -5.45
N GLY A 7 2.22 -10.79 -5.04
CA GLY A 7 2.60 -9.50 -4.48
C GLY A 7 3.94 -9.02 -5.03
N TRP A 8 4.17 -7.71 -4.96
CA TRP A 8 5.39 -7.07 -5.47
C TRP A 8 6.41 -6.78 -4.39
N GLU A 9 5.91 -6.49 -3.20
CA GLU A 9 6.70 -6.13 -2.01
C GLU A 9 6.31 -7.00 -0.82
N PHE A 10 7.30 -7.34 -0.01
CA PHE A 10 7.11 -8.03 1.27
C PHE A 10 8.28 -7.71 2.21
N PRO A 11 8.06 -7.56 3.55
CA PRO A 11 9.14 -7.35 4.49
C PRO A 11 10.18 -8.50 4.47
N PRO A 12 11.48 -8.21 4.65
CA PRO A 12 12.06 -6.95 5.14
C PRO A 12 12.24 -5.86 4.07
N LYS A 13 11.88 -6.11 2.81
CA LYS A 13 12.00 -5.16 1.71
C LYS A 13 10.73 -4.32 1.62
N ILE A 14 10.78 -3.09 2.12
CA ILE A 14 9.64 -2.18 2.24
C ILE A 14 9.94 -0.91 1.45
N TYR A 15 9.09 -0.59 0.45
CA TYR A 15 9.11 0.67 -0.27
C TYR A 15 7.92 1.57 0.10
N GLY A 16 6.87 0.98 0.71
CA GLY A 16 5.67 1.72 1.09
C GLY A 16 4.65 0.88 1.86
N GLY A 17 3.44 1.41 2.00
CA GLY A 17 2.35 0.75 2.72
C GLY A 17 1.90 -0.59 2.13
N LEU A 18 2.20 -0.86 0.84
CA LEU A 18 1.86 -2.13 0.18
C LEU A 18 2.54 -3.33 0.85
N ALA A 19 3.83 -3.22 1.17
CA ALA A 19 4.57 -4.29 1.85
C ALA A 19 3.97 -4.59 3.24
N VAL A 20 3.64 -3.54 4.00
CA VAL A 20 3.02 -3.66 5.33
C VAL A 20 1.64 -4.31 5.23
N ALA A 21 0.83 -3.91 4.25
CA ALA A 21 -0.49 -4.48 4.02
C ALA A 21 -0.40 -5.95 3.56
N SER A 22 0.51 -6.29 2.62
CA SER A 22 0.72 -7.67 2.16
C SER A 22 1.12 -8.59 3.31
N TYR A 23 2.04 -8.14 4.16
CA TYR A 23 2.42 -8.86 5.38
C TYR A 23 1.24 -9.00 6.34
N GLY A 24 0.49 -7.91 6.58
CA GLY A 24 -0.66 -7.91 7.46
C GLY A 24 -1.74 -8.89 7.03
N ILE A 25 -2.09 -8.88 5.76
CA ILE A 25 -3.10 -9.77 5.18
C ILE A 25 -2.66 -11.23 5.27
N THR A 26 -1.43 -11.56 4.86
CA THR A 26 -0.92 -12.93 4.90
C THR A 26 -0.81 -13.46 6.32
N LYS A 27 -0.37 -12.65 7.27
CA LYS A 27 -0.33 -13.01 8.69
C LYS A 27 -1.74 -13.20 9.25
N GLY A 28 -2.66 -12.28 8.94
CA GLY A 28 -4.07 -12.39 9.34
C GLY A 28 -4.76 -13.65 8.81
N LEU A 29 -4.45 -14.04 7.56
CA LEU A 29 -4.92 -15.30 6.97
C LEU A 29 -4.30 -16.52 7.66
N SER A 30 -3.00 -16.51 7.97
CA SER A 30 -2.34 -17.61 8.67
C SER A 30 -2.93 -17.88 10.06
N LEU A 31 -3.42 -16.84 10.73
CA LEU A 31 -4.07 -16.95 12.04
C LEU A 31 -5.46 -17.61 11.98
N GLN A 32 -6.05 -17.80 10.81
CA GLN A 32 -7.32 -18.52 10.66
C GLN A 32 -7.14 -20.06 10.82
N GLY A 33 -5.92 -20.59 10.69
CA GLY A 33 -5.58 -21.98 10.93
C GLY A 33 -5.95 -22.95 9.79
N ASP A 34 -6.86 -22.59 8.89
CA ASP A 34 -7.33 -23.38 7.76
C ASP A 34 -6.91 -22.82 6.39
N VAL A 35 -6.13 -21.75 6.36
CA VAL A 35 -5.64 -21.10 5.13
C VAL A 35 -4.13 -21.27 4.99
N GLN A 36 -3.72 -21.84 3.87
CA GLN A 36 -2.32 -21.95 3.47
C GLN A 36 -2.09 -21.01 2.29
N THR A 37 -1.16 -20.07 2.44
CA THR A 37 -0.85 -19.10 1.39
C THR A 37 0.53 -19.35 0.81
N LYS A 38 0.60 -19.47 -0.52
CA LYS A 38 1.83 -19.40 -1.30
C LYS A 38 1.95 -18.01 -1.89
N PHE A 39 2.96 -17.27 -1.48
CA PHE A 39 3.16 -15.87 -1.87
C PHE A 39 4.23 -15.76 -2.95
N CYS A 40 3.82 -15.43 -4.16
CA CYS A 40 4.69 -15.24 -5.31
C CYS A 40 5.19 -13.79 -5.34
N MET A 41 6.50 -13.57 -5.38
CA MET A 41 7.09 -12.25 -5.53
C MET A 41 8.31 -12.26 -6.46
N PRO A 42 8.64 -11.12 -7.11
CA PRO A 42 9.72 -11.06 -8.10
C PRO A 42 11.06 -11.56 -7.57
N LYS A 43 11.51 -11.02 -6.44
CA LYS A 43 12.83 -11.36 -5.85
C LYS A 43 12.79 -11.19 -4.33
N PRO A 44 12.53 -12.26 -3.56
CA PRO A 44 12.63 -12.26 -2.11
C PRO A 44 14.09 -12.07 -1.65
N THR A 45 14.27 -11.68 -0.40
CA THR A 45 15.58 -11.48 0.23
C THR A 45 16.12 -12.76 0.85
N GLY A 46 15.26 -13.75 1.09
CA GLY A 46 15.55 -14.97 1.83
C GLY A 46 15.54 -14.78 3.35
N LYS A 47 15.10 -13.61 3.83
CA LYS A 47 14.99 -13.26 5.26
C LYS A 47 13.54 -13.04 5.71
N GLU A 48 12.59 -13.39 4.87
CA GLU A 48 11.16 -13.31 5.14
C GLU A 48 10.77 -14.30 6.26
N GLU A 49 9.70 -13.99 6.98
CA GLU A 49 9.23 -14.85 8.07
C GLU A 49 8.71 -16.20 7.57
N LYS A 50 8.99 -17.27 8.34
CA LYS A 50 8.69 -18.67 7.96
C LYS A 50 7.22 -19.10 8.09
N PHE A 51 6.32 -18.21 8.49
CA PHE A 51 4.89 -18.54 8.54
C PHE A 51 4.24 -18.64 7.15
N LEU A 52 4.94 -18.19 6.13
CA LEU A 52 4.49 -18.06 4.76
C LEU A 52 5.40 -18.85 3.81
N ASP A 53 4.81 -19.55 2.87
CA ASP A 53 5.54 -20.21 1.78
C ASP A 53 5.74 -19.20 0.63
N ILE A 54 7.00 -18.82 0.39
CA ILE A 54 7.34 -17.78 -0.61
C ILE A 54 7.91 -18.44 -1.86
N ILE A 55 7.28 -18.16 -3.00
CA ILE A 55 7.77 -18.54 -4.32
C ILE A 55 8.60 -17.38 -4.90
N ASN A 56 9.90 -17.64 -5.08
CA ASN A 56 10.81 -16.72 -5.76
C ASN A 56 10.64 -16.85 -7.28
N MET A 57 9.97 -15.88 -7.90
CA MET A 57 9.69 -15.92 -9.34
C MET A 57 10.96 -15.83 -10.19
N SER A 58 12.07 -15.27 -9.66
CA SER A 58 13.38 -15.31 -10.32
C SER A 58 14.00 -16.70 -10.42
N GLN A 59 13.49 -17.69 -9.69
CA GLN A 59 14.00 -19.06 -9.68
C GLN A 59 13.08 -20.05 -10.40
N VAL A 60 11.93 -19.60 -10.90
CA VAL A 60 11.00 -20.45 -11.64
C VAL A 60 11.53 -20.61 -13.07
N PRO A 61 11.88 -21.83 -13.51
CA PRO A 61 12.38 -22.06 -14.87
C PRO A 61 11.22 -21.95 -15.87
N ILE A 62 11.46 -21.22 -16.97
CA ILE A 62 10.52 -21.08 -18.08
C ILE A 62 11.04 -21.81 -19.31
N ALA A 63 10.15 -22.53 -20.02
CA ALA A 63 10.44 -23.11 -21.30
C ALA A 63 9.85 -22.26 -22.44
N TRP A 64 10.47 -22.28 -23.62
CA TRP A 64 9.99 -21.54 -24.80
C TRP A 64 8.52 -21.81 -25.15
N ARG A 65 8.07 -23.05 -25.00
CA ARG A 65 6.66 -23.41 -25.22
C ARG A 65 5.68 -22.70 -24.28
N ASP A 66 6.11 -22.37 -23.06
CA ASP A 66 5.26 -21.71 -22.06
C ASP A 66 5.03 -20.25 -22.47
N VAL A 67 6.07 -19.60 -22.98
CA VAL A 67 6.00 -18.22 -23.51
C VAL A 67 5.15 -18.15 -24.76
N GLN A 68 5.34 -19.06 -25.70
CA GLN A 68 4.61 -19.06 -26.97
C GLN A 68 3.12 -19.34 -26.82
N TYR A 69 2.77 -20.36 -26.01
CA TYR A 69 1.38 -20.77 -25.86
C TYR A 69 0.51 -19.68 -25.22
N ASP A 70 0.99 -19.08 -24.16
CA ASP A 70 0.20 -18.15 -23.36
C ASP A 70 0.08 -16.77 -24.02
N GLN A 71 1.12 -16.30 -24.73
CA GLN A 71 1.06 -15.03 -25.45
C GLN A 71 0.31 -15.09 -26.78
N ILE A 72 0.26 -16.26 -27.41
CA ILE A 72 -0.43 -16.46 -28.70
C ILE A 72 -1.92 -16.69 -28.51
N LYS A 73 -2.32 -17.46 -27.49
CA LYS A 73 -3.70 -17.83 -27.26
C LYS A 73 -4.62 -16.62 -27.05
N ASP A 74 -4.19 -15.62 -26.28
CA ASP A 74 -5.02 -14.47 -25.96
C ASP A 74 -5.15 -13.43 -27.08
N LYS A 75 -4.19 -13.40 -28.00
CA LYS A 75 -4.16 -12.41 -29.09
C LYS A 75 -4.59 -12.94 -30.45
N MET A 76 -4.83 -14.25 -30.55
CA MET A 76 -5.38 -14.84 -31.78
C MET A 76 -6.90 -14.69 -31.91
N ILE A 77 -7.62 -14.27 -30.89
CA ILE A 77 -9.05 -14.02 -30.95
C ILE A 77 -9.27 -12.68 -31.67
N GLY A 78 -9.41 -12.74 -32.99
CA GLY A 78 -9.76 -11.58 -33.85
C GLY A 78 -8.64 -10.97 -34.68
N HIS A 79 -7.45 -11.56 -34.74
CA HIS A 79 -6.31 -11.07 -35.51
C HIS A 79 -5.98 -11.94 -36.73
N THR A 80 -5.36 -11.31 -37.74
CA THR A 80 -4.94 -11.97 -38.98
C THR A 80 -3.61 -12.74 -38.81
N ALA A 81 -3.28 -13.63 -39.77
CA ALA A 81 -2.00 -14.32 -39.79
C ALA A 81 -0.78 -13.36 -39.87
N GLU A 82 -0.95 -12.17 -40.49
CA GLU A 82 0.10 -11.13 -40.56
C GLU A 82 0.38 -10.50 -39.18
N ASP A 83 -0.66 -10.25 -38.38
CA ASP A 83 -0.53 -9.75 -37.02
C ASP A 83 0.21 -10.77 -36.15
N TYR A 84 -0.02 -12.08 -36.37
CA TYR A 84 0.71 -13.16 -35.70
C TYR A 84 2.22 -13.13 -35.99
N PHE A 85 2.62 -12.98 -37.25
CA PHE A 85 4.05 -12.95 -37.62
C PHE A 85 4.75 -11.71 -37.10
N ARG A 86 4.10 -10.53 -37.19
CA ARG A 86 4.64 -9.28 -36.65
C ARG A 86 4.80 -9.33 -35.12
N TYR A 87 3.85 -9.98 -34.47
CA TYR A 87 3.87 -10.16 -33.03
C TYR A 87 4.95 -11.18 -32.58
N ARG A 88 5.08 -12.28 -33.31
CA ARG A 88 6.15 -13.26 -33.08
C ARG A 88 7.55 -12.62 -33.12
N ASP A 89 7.80 -11.75 -34.06
CA ASP A 89 9.10 -11.09 -34.18
C ASP A 89 9.37 -10.09 -33.05
N HIS A 90 8.34 -9.46 -32.51
CA HIS A 90 8.41 -8.66 -31.29
C HIS A 90 8.71 -9.52 -30.05
N ILE A 91 8.06 -10.66 -29.91
CA ILE A 91 8.35 -11.62 -28.82
C ILE A 91 9.79 -12.12 -28.89
N TYR A 92 10.31 -12.42 -30.07
CA TYR A 92 11.71 -12.83 -30.24
C TYR A 92 12.69 -11.70 -29.90
N ALA A 93 12.38 -10.46 -30.24
CA ALA A 93 13.17 -9.31 -29.86
C ALA A 93 13.15 -9.03 -28.35
N ASP A 94 11.97 -9.13 -27.72
CA ASP A 94 11.80 -8.99 -26.27
C ASP A 94 12.48 -10.12 -25.49
N PHE A 95 12.49 -11.35 -26.01
CA PHE A 95 13.15 -12.48 -25.36
C PHE A 95 14.69 -12.37 -25.38
N ASN A 96 15.25 -11.77 -26.40
CA ASN A 96 16.69 -11.45 -26.45
C ASN A 96 17.07 -10.30 -25.49
N ASN A 97 16.10 -9.45 -25.12
CA ASN A 97 16.25 -8.37 -24.14
C ASN A 97 15.86 -8.78 -22.70
N VAL A 98 15.13 -9.89 -22.52
CA VAL A 98 14.87 -10.47 -21.21
C VAL A 98 16.15 -11.17 -20.76
N GLY A 99 16.81 -10.67 -19.74
CA GLY A 99 18.00 -11.29 -19.16
C GLY A 99 17.68 -12.67 -18.58
N VAL A 100 17.47 -13.66 -19.47
CA VAL A 100 17.31 -15.07 -19.07
C VAL A 100 18.68 -15.55 -18.61
N ASN A 101 18.76 -15.93 -17.35
CA ASN A 101 19.99 -16.47 -16.81
C ASN A 101 20.30 -17.87 -17.40
N TYR A 102 21.48 -18.40 -17.07
CA TYR A 102 21.97 -19.69 -17.59
C TYR A 102 21.04 -20.90 -17.34
N MET A 103 20.05 -20.78 -16.47
CA MET A 103 19.10 -21.83 -16.13
C MET A 103 17.71 -21.65 -16.78
N GLY A 104 17.52 -20.68 -17.66
CA GLY A 104 16.20 -20.39 -18.26
C GLY A 104 15.24 -19.65 -17.33
N CYS A 105 15.74 -18.99 -16.29
CA CYS A 105 14.97 -18.15 -15.38
C CYS A 105 15.12 -16.69 -15.73
N VAL A 106 14.11 -15.89 -15.41
CA VAL A 106 14.13 -14.43 -15.58
C VAL A 106 14.66 -13.76 -14.31
N GLU A 107 15.63 -12.87 -14.47
CA GLU A 107 16.10 -12.06 -13.35
C GLU A 107 15.24 -10.81 -13.16
N PHE A 108 14.77 -10.60 -11.94
CA PHE A 108 14.06 -9.39 -11.53
C PHE A 108 14.98 -8.47 -10.72
N ALA A 109 14.83 -7.16 -10.90
CA ALA A 109 15.51 -6.16 -10.05
C ALA A 109 15.00 -6.22 -8.60
N GLY A 110 13.75 -6.63 -8.42
CA GLY A 110 13.10 -6.78 -7.12
C GLY A 110 12.79 -5.44 -6.46
N GLY A 111 12.32 -4.47 -7.23
CA GLY A 111 11.90 -3.13 -6.81
C GLY A 111 11.12 -2.44 -7.91
N TYR A 112 11.36 -1.15 -8.12
CA TYR A 112 10.70 -0.32 -9.14
C TYR A 112 11.75 0.18 -10.17
N PRO A 113 12.23 -0.68 -11.06
CA PRO A 113 13.23 -0.31 -12.07
C PRO A 113 12.62 0.51 -13.20
N ASN A 114 13.48 1.09 -14.06
CA ASN A 114 13.03 1.85 -15.22
C ASN A 114 12.28 1.01 -16.27
N ASN A 115 12.53 -0.30 -16.32
CA ASN A 115 11.85 -1.27 -17.19
C ASN A 115 10.68 -1.99 -16.47
N LEU A 116 10.01 -1.32 -15.54
CA LEU A 116 8.98 -1.92 -14.69
C LEU A 116 7.87 -2.65 -15.47
N HIS A 117 7.40 -2.10 -16.59
CA HIS A 117 6.37 -2.74 -17.42
C HIS A 117 6.83 -4.08 -18.01
N GLN A 118 8.13 -4.19 -18.37
CA GLN A 118 8.70 -5.45 -18.82
C GLN A 118 8.76 -6.48 -17.67
N GLU A 119 9.13 -6.03 -16.46
CA GLU A 119 9.12 -6.93 -15.30
C GLU A 119 7.71 -7.41 -14.95
N ILE A 120 6.68 -6.55 -15.06
CA ILE A 120 5.27 -6.94 -14.88
C ILE A 120 4.86 -8.01 -15.90
N ASN A 121 5.23 -7.83 -17.17
CA ASN A 121 4.94 -8.81 -18.22
C ASN A 121 5.65 -10.15 -17.95
N ASN A 122 6.94 -10.11 -17.58
CA ASN A 122 7.71 -11.32 -17.24
C ASN A 122 7.09 -12.03 -16.02
N PHE A 123 6.68 -11.27 -15.01
CA PHE A 123 6.02 -11.79 -13.81
C PHE A 123 4.70 -12.50 -14.17
N SER A 124 3.94 -11.92 -15.10
CA SER A 124 2.72 -12.53 -15.64
C SER A 124 3.00 -13.85 -16.37
N ILE A 125 4.02 -13.92 -17.24
CA ILE A 125 4.37 -15.13 -17.94
C ILE A 125 4.72 -16.26 -16.95
N ILE A 126 5.56 -15.96 -15.96
CA ILE A 126 5.99 -16.93 -14.95
C ILE A 126 4.82 -17.38 -14.08
N SER A 127 3.84 -16.49 -13.82
CA SER A 127 2.66 -16.86 -13.03
C SER A 127 1.86 -18.01 -13.66
N GLY A 128 1.80 -18.09 -14.99
CA GLY A 128 1.19 -19.20 -15.70
C GLY A 128 1.93 -20.52 -15.50
N VAL A 129 3.27 -20.50 -15.41
CA VAL A 129 4.08 -21.68 -15.09
C VAL A 129 3.78 -22.15 -13.66
N VAL A 130 3.79 -21.22 -12.71
CA VAL A 130 3.47 -21.51 -11.30
C VAL A 130 2.05 -22.06 -11.16
N ALA A 131 1.07 -21.45 -11.83
CA ALA A 131 -0.32 -21.90 -11.78
C ALA A 131 -0.56 -23.30 -12.36
N ARG A 132 0.32 -23.80 -13.24
CA ARG A 132 0.29 -25.18 -13.74
C ARG A 132 0.95 -26.19 -12.79
N SER A 133 1.92 -25.75 -12.01
CA SER A 133 2.73 -26.61 -11.14
C SER A 133 2.23 -26.68 -9.70
N GLU A 134 1.50 -25.69 -9.24
CA GLU A 134 1.06 -25.55 -7.86
C GLU A 134 -0.41 -25.95 -7.68
N GLU A 135 -0.74 -26.49 -6.52
CA GLU A 135 -2.13 -26.74 -6.12
C GLU A 135 -2.66 -25.57 -5.30
N PHE A 136 -3.79 -25.01 -5.72
CA PHE A 136 -4.49 -23.95 -5.02
C PHE A 136 -5.99 -23.93 -5.35
N ASP A 137 -6.77 -23.27 -4.50
CA ASP A 137 -8.22 -23.15 -4.63
C ASP A 137 -8.63 -21.78 -5.18
N ILE A 138 -7.86 -20.73 -4.89
CA ILE A 138 -8.14 -19.35 -5.25
C ILE A 138 -6.86 -18.56 -5.53
N ILE A 139 -6.98 -17.55 -6.38
CA ILE A 139 -5.91 -16.62 -6.73
C ILE A 139 -6.20 -15.27 -6.04
N HIS A 140 -5.15 -14.62 -5.46
CA HIS A 140 -5.25 -13.29 -4.92
C HIS A 140 -4.09 -12.42 -5.41
N ALA A 141 -4.37 -11.32 -6.12
CA ALA A 141 -3.36 -10.42 -6.68
C ALA A 141 -3.45 -9.02 -6.05
N HIS A 142 -2.29 -8.47 -5.66
CA HIS A 142 -2.17 -7.20 -4.93
C HIS A 142 -1.69 -6.07 -5.85
N ASP A 143 -2.54 -5.08 -6.08
CA ASP A 143 -2.30 -3.89 -6.90
C ASP A 143 -1.97 -4.21 -8.38
N TRP A 144 -1.99 -3.16 -9.20
CA TRP A 144 -1.87 -3.21 -10.65
C TRP A 144 -0.62 -3.94 -11.17
N LEU A 145 0.47 -3.95 -10.40
CA LEU A 145 1.71 -4.64 -10.74
C LEU A 145 1.52 -6.16 -10.88
N THR A 146 0.54 -6.72 -10.17
CA THR A 146 0.33 -8.16 -10.11
C THR A 146 -0.96 -8.63 -10.78
N TYR A 147 -1.83 -7.71 -11.21
CA TYR A 147 -3.09 -8.07 -11.88
C TYR A 147 -2.87 -8.88 -13.16
N PRO A 148 -1.90 -8.56 -14.05
CA PRO A 148 -1.63 -9.40 -15.21
C PRO A 148 -1.25 -10.83 -14.82
N ALA A 149 -0.51 -11.02 -13.73
CA ALA A 149 -0.18 -12.34 -13.21
C ALA A 149 -1.42 -13.10 -12.69
N GLY A 150 -2.29 -12.40 -11.96
CA GLY A 150 -3.55 -12.97 -11.48
C GLY A 150 -4.47 -13.40 -12.62
N ILE A 151 -4.62 -12.57 -13.66
CA ILE A 151 -5.40 -12.87 -14.86
C ILE A 151 -4.86 -14.12 -15.57
N HIS A 152 -3.54 -14.17 -15.79
CA HIS A 152 -2.91 -15.28 -16.47
C HIS A 152 -3.04 -16.58 -15.66
N ALA A 153 -2.83 -16.52 -14.35
CA ALA A 153 -3.03 -17.69 -13.47
C ALA A 153 -4.50 -18.18 -13.52
N LYS A 154 -5.48 -17.27 -13.56
CA LYS A 154 -6.91 -17.61 -13.73
C LYS A 154 -7.17 -18.30 -15.06
N GLN A 155 -6.64 -17.78 -16.16
CA GLN A 155 -6.80 -18.37 -17.50
C GLN A 155 -6.24 -19.79 -17.58
N VAL A 156 -5.09 -20.01 -16.94
CA VAL A 156 -4.41 -21.31 -16.96
C VAL A 156 -5.09 -22.33 -16.07
N SER A 157 -5.55 -21.94 -14.88
CA SER A 157 -6.05 -22.85 -13.85
C SER A 157 -7.58 -22.99 -13.82
N GLY A 158 -8.30 -22.00 -14.34
CA GLY A 158 -9.76 -21.89 -14.18
C GLY A 158 -10.22 -21.54 -12.76
N LYS A 159 -9.30 -21.22 -11.84
CA LYS A 159 -9.62 -20.87 -10.45
C LYS A 159 -10.08 -19.42 -10.32
N PRO A 160 -10.94 -19.09 -9.33
CA PRO A 160 -11.42 -17.74 -9.13
C PRO A 160 -10.27 -16.77 -8.78
N LEU A 161 -10.39 -15.53 -9.29
CA LEU A 161 -9.45 -14.45 -9.07
C LEU A 161 -10.06 -13.39 -8.14
N CYS A 162 -9.41 -13.18 -7.02
CA CYS A 162 -9.61 -12.03 -6.17
C CYS A 162 -8.48 -11.02 -6.39
N ILE A 163 -8.79 -9.75 -6.55
CA ILE A 163 -7.78 -8.67 -6.57
C ILE A 163 -7.93 -7.77 -5.36
N HIS A 164 -6.82 -7.23 -4.88
CA HIS A 164 -6.78 -6.26 -3.78
C HIS A 164 -6.28 -4.91 -4.27
N VAL A 165 -7.12 -3.89 -4.16
CA VAL A 165 -6.84 -2.52 -4.57
C VAL A 165 -6.34 -1.76 -3.36
N HIS A 166 -5.01 -1.56 -3.26
CA HIS A 166 -4.39 -0.77 -2.19
C HIS A 166 -4.36 0.72 -2.52
N ALA A 167 -4.27 1.07 -3.80
CA ALA A 167 -4.40 2.42 -4.34
C ALA A 167 -4.72 2.34 -5.83
N THR A 168 -5.37 3.36 -6.35
CA THR A 168 -5.59 3.54 -7.79
C THR A 168 -4.65 4.61 -8.35
N ASP A 169 -4.53 4.67 -9.68
CA ASP A 169 -3.77 5.75 -10.31
C ASP A 169 -4.44 7.12 -10.12
N PHE A 170 -5.75 7.16 -9.87
CA PHE A 170 -6.44 8.40 -9.47
C PHE A 170 -5.88 8.98 -8.16
N ASP A 171 -5.53 8.13 -7.20
CA ASP A 171 -4.94 8.54 -5.93
C ASP A 171 -3.53 9.07 -6.11
N ARG A 172 -2.71 8.37 -6.93
CA ARG A 172 -1.29 8.69 -7.15
C ARG A 172 -1.11 9.96 -7.96
N SER A 173 -2.02 10.24 -8.90
CA SER A 173 -1.90 11.31 -9.91
C SER A 173 -2.77 12.55 -9.64
N ARG A 174 -3.47 12.60 -8.50
CA ARG A 174 -4.51 13.63 -8.24
C ARG A 174 -5.54 13.71 -9.39
N GLY A 175 -5.91 12.56 -9.94
CA GLY A 175 -6.90 12.45 -11.01
C GLY A 175 -6.37 12.60 -12.45
N LYS A 176 -5.07 12.86 -12.64
CA LYS A 176 -4.42 12.88 -13.98
C LYS A 176 -3.84 11.51 -14.30
N VAL A 177 -4.70 10.52 -14.50
CA VAL A 177 -4.29 9.13 -14.63
C VAL A 177 -3.37 8.87 -15.83
N ASN A 178 -2.40 7.97 -15.63
CA ASN A 178 -1.60 7.41 -16.70
C ASN A 178 -2.44 6.37 -17.47
N PRO A 179 -2.66 6.54 -18.79
CA PRO A 179 -3.52 5.64 -19.54
C PRO A 179 -3.10 4.16 -19.51
N THR A 180 -1.80 3.88 -19.47
CA THR A 180 -1.26 2.51 -19.39
C THR A 180 -1.57 1.88 -18.04
N VAL A 181 -1.33 2.59 -16.94
CA VAL A 181 -1.64 2.09 -15.60
C VAL A 181 -3.14 1.90 -15.42
N TYR A 182 -3.94 2.87 -15.86
CA TYR A 182 -5.40 2.76 -15.86
C TYR A 182 -5.89 1.53 -16.64
N GLY A 183 -5.29 1.25 -17.82
CA GLY A 183 -5.62 0.07 -18.62
C GLY A 183 -5.36 -1.22 -17.86
N ILE A 184 -4.19 -1.35 -17.23
CA ILE A 184 -3.83 -2.54 -16.44
C ILE A 184 -4.75 -2.68 -15.21
N GLU A 185 -5.02 -1.59 -14.50
CA GLU A 185 -5.95 -1.59 -13.36
C GLU A 185 -7.35 -2.04 -13.80
N LYS A 186 -7.85 -1.49 -14.91
CA LYS A 186 -9.16 -1.83 -15.44
C LYS A 186 -9.23 -3.28 -15.89
N ASP A 187 -8.24 -3.78 -16.61
CA ASP A 187 -8.17 -5.19 -17.04
C ASP A 187 -8.18 -6.13 -15.84
N GLY A 188 -7.42 -5.82 -14.80
CA GLY A 188 -7.44 -6.57 -13.55
C GLY A 188 -8.82 -6.62 -12.92
N MET A 189 -9.46 -5.45 -12.83
CA MET A 189 -10.80 -5.32 -12.27
C MET A 189 -11.86 -6.03 -13.12
N ASP A 190 -11.80 -5.93 -14.44
CA ASP A 190 -12.77 -6.57 -15.36
C ASP A 190 -12.71 -8.10 -15.26
N ASN A 191 -11.51 -8.68 -15.11
CA ASN A 191 -11.30 -10.11 -15.06
C ASN A 191 -11.45 -10.73 -13.65
N ALA A 192 -11.51 -9.91 -12.60
CA ALA A 192 -11.67 -10.38 -11.23
C ALA A 192 -13.09 -10.86 -10.93
N ASP A 193 -13.19 -11.94 -10.14
CA ASP A 193 -14.45 -12.45 -9.57
C ASP A 193 -14.84 -11.69 -8.30
N CYS A 194 -13.84 -11.15 -7.58
CA CYS A 194 -14.00 -10.28 -6.43
C CYS A 194 -12.93 -9.18 -6.43
N ILE A 195 -13.35 -7.96 -6.08
CA ILE A 195 -12.48 -6.80 -5.94
C ILE A 195 -12.52 -6.35 -4.48
N MET A 196 -11.43 -6.56 -3.76
CA MET A 196 -11.25 -6.08 -2.39
C MET A 196 -10.60 -4.70 -2.43
N CYS A 197 -11.23 -3.73 -1.79
CA CYS A 197 -10.75 -2.34 -1.72
C CYS A 197 -10.41 -2.01 -0.27
N VAL A 198 -9.30 -1.31 -0.03
CA VAL A 198 -8.84 -1.00 1.33
C VAL A 198 -9.73 -0.03 2.11
N SER A 199 -10.73 0.55 1.45
CA SER A 199 -11.74 1.44 2.06
C SER A 199 -13.00 1.51 1.22
N GLU A 200 -14.09 2.03 1.76
CA GLU A 200 -15.30 2.34 1.00
C GLU A 200 -15.04 3.46 -0.01
N GLN A 201 -14.20 4.44 0.35
CA GLN A 201 -13.75 5.49 -0.57
C GLN A 201 -13.07 4.90 -1.81
N THR A 202 -12.15 3.94 -1.62
CA THR A 202 -11.49 3.24 -2.75
C THR A 202 -12.51 2.41 -3.52
N ARG A 203 -13.44 1.72 -2.82
CA ARG A 203 -14.53 0.97 -3.46
C ARG A 203 -15.39 1.86 -4.35
N GLN A 204 -15.77 3.06 -3.90
CA GLN A 204 -16.53 4.02 -4.71
C GLN A 204 -15.71 4.52 -5.92
N THR A 205 -14.41 4.70 -5.78
CA THR A 205 -13.53 5.02 -6.92
C THR A 205 -13.53 3.89 -7.96
N VAL A 206 -13.41 2.64 -7.52
CA VAL A 206 -13.47 1.45 -8.39
C VAL A 206 -14.80 1.34 -9.12
N ILE A 207 -15.91 1.51 -8.43
CA ILE A 207 -17.26 1.47 -9.06
C ILE A 207 -17.44 2.61 -10.04
N ASN A 208 -17.13 3.85 -9.64
CA ASN A 208 -17.50 5.03 -10.42
C ASN A 208 -16.48 5.37 -11.52
N LYS A 209 -15.18 5.12 -11.33
CA LYS A 209 -14.12 5.50 -12.28
C LYS A 209 -13.68 4.36 -13.19
N TYR A 210 -13.76 3.11 -12.70
CA TYR A 210 -13.46 1.91 -13.49
C TYR A 210 -14.71 1.17 -13.96
N HIS A 211 -15.91 1.68 -13.59
CA HIS A 211 -17.21 1.14 -14.00
C HIS A 211 -17.41 -0.32 -13.62
N GLN A 212 -17.02 -0.67 -12.39
CA GLN A 212 -17.13 -2.04 -11.90
C GLN A 212 -18.48 -2.33 -11.25
N ASP A 213 -18.93 -3.59 -11.35
CA ASP A 213 -20.14 -4.05 -10.68
C ASP A 213 -20.01 -3.92 -9.15
N PRO A 214 -20.89 -3.15 -8.48
CA PRO A 214 -20.86 -3.00 -7.03
C PRO A 214 -20.96 -4.33 -6.25
N HIS A 215 -21.56 -5.38 -6.84
CA HIS A 215 -21.74 -6.68 -6.19
C HIS A 215 -20.46 -7.51 -6.10
N LYS A 216 -19.46 -7.25 -6.95
CA LYS A 216 -18.14 -7.90 -6.83
C LYS A 216 -17.12 -7.05 -6.07
N CYS A 217 -17.47 -5.83 -5.66
CA CYS A 217 -16.60 -4.90 -4.95
C CYS A 217 -16.91 -4.91 -3.46
N ILE A 218 -15.94 -5.18 -2.61
CA ILE A 218 -16.08 -5.16 -1.15
C ILE A 218 -14.99 -4.28 -0.52
N ALA A 219 -15.34 -3.55 0.56
CA ALA A 219 -14.35 -2.83 1.33
C ALA A 219 -13.73 -3.77 2.39
N VAL A 220 -12.41 -3.85 2.44
CA VAL A 220 -11.63 -4.62 3.43
C VAL A 220 -10.55 -3.70 3.98
N HIS A 221 -10.86 -3.03 5.09
CA HIS A 221 -9.96 -2.07 5.73
C HIS A 221 -8.68 -2.76 6.22
N ASN A 222 -7.55 -2.05 6.11
CA ASN A 222 -6.30 -2.49 6.73
C ASN A 222 -6.37 -2.39 8.26
N ALA A 223 -5.34 -2.91 8.91
CA ALA A 223 -5.24 -2.93 10.37
C ALA A 223 -3.80 -2.64 10.84
N VAL A 224 -3.55 -2.81 12.11
CA VAL A 224 -2.22 -2.75 12.72
C VAL A 224 -1.92 -4.01 13.53
N TYR A 225 -0.65 -4.24 13.81
CA TYR A 225 -0.20 -5.24 14.76
C TYR A 225 -0.13 -4.66 16.16
N PRO A 226 -0.33 -5.47 17.20
CA PRO A 226 0.04 -5.07 18.55
C PRO A 226 1.52 -4.66 18.59
N LEU A 227 1.80 -3.59 19.31
CA LEU A 227 3.20 -3.14 19.46
C LEU A 227 4.02 -4.21 20.17
N ASP A 228 5.21 -4.48 19.67
CA ASP A 228 6.20 -5.34 20.33
C ASP A 228 6.70 -4.71 21.64
N ASP A 229 7.19 -5.53 22.57
CA ASP A 229 7.57 -5.06 23.90
C ASP A 229 8.77 -4.10 23.86
N ASP A 230 9.68 -4.26 22.91
CA ASP A 230 10.79 -3.33 22.68
C ASP A 230 10.30 -1.97 22.16
N ILE A 231 9.22 -1.92 21.40
CA ILE A 231 8.56 -0.69 20.96
C ILE A 231 7.79 -0.02 22.11
N LYS A 232 7.08 -0.82 22.92
CA LYS A 232 6.39 -0.30 24.11
C LYS A 232 7.38 0.32 25.10
N ALA A 233 8.58 -0.26 25.23
CA ALA A 233 9.65 0.21 26.09
C ALA A 233 10.36 1.48 25.61
N ILE A 234 10.04 2.02 24.44
CA ILE A 234 10.63 3.27 23.96
C ILE A 234 10.22 4.42 24.90
N VAL A 235 11.22 5.03 25.52
CA VAL A 235 11.03 6.23 26.34
C VAL A 235 11.18 7.47 25.46
N PRO A 236 10.21 8.39 25.47
CA PRO A 236 10.31 9.63 24.69
C PRO A 236 11.55 10.45 25.11
N ASN A 237 12.28 10.93 24.11
CA ASN A 237 13.45 11.79 24.29
C ASN A 237 13.20 13.15 23.61
N LYS A 238 12.39 13.97 24.26
CA LYS A 238 12.03 15.32 23.76
C LYS A 238 12.07 16.33 24.89
N ASN A 239 12.21 17.61 24.54
CA ASN A 239 12.13 18.69 25.50
C ASN A 239 10.72 18.75 26.12
N PRO A 240 10.56 18.56 27.44
CA PRO A 240 9.23 18.56 28.08
C PRO A 240 8.50 19.91 28.03
N LYS A 241 9.22 21.01 27.70
CA LYS A 241 8.66 22.35 27.58
C LYS A 241 8.10 22.65 26.19
N GLU A 242 8.36 21.77 25.20
CA GLU A 242 7.92 21.95 23.82
C GLU A 242 7.03 20.79 23.39
N LYS A 243 6.00 21.09 22.61
CA LYS A 243 5.18 20.09 21.94
C LYS A 243 5.77 19.77 20.57
N VAL A 244 5.65 18.52 20.15
CA VAL A 244 6.14 18.04 18.86
C VAL A 244 4.96 17.61 18.00
N VAL A 245 4.83 18.21 16.82
CA VAL A 245 3.80 17.87 15.82
C VAL A 245 4.50 17.23 14.64
N THR A 246 4.08 16.01 14.28
CA THR A 246 4.79 15.19 13.30
C THR A 246 3.93 14.87 12.09
N TYR A 247 4.53 15.05 10.92
CA TYR A 247 4.16 14.43 9.66
C TYR A 247 5.13 13.28 9.42
N LEU A 248 4.63 12.09 9.06
CA LEU A 248 5.46 10.94 8.71
C LEU A 248 4.87 10.24 7.49
N GLY A 249 5.65 10.14 6.42
CA GLY A 249 5.25 9.49 5.18
C GLY A 249 6.07 9.94 3.97
N ARG A 250 5.66 9.49 2.78
CA ARG A 250 6.27 9.98 1.53
C ARG A 250 6.01 11.47 1.38
N ILE A 251 7.04 12.24 1.04
CA ILE A 251 6.92 13.69 0.84
C ILE A 251 6.63 13.94 -0.63
N THR A 252 5.39 13.66 -1.03
CA THR A 252 4.89 13.71 -2.40
C THR A 252 3.58 14.48 -2.46
N MET A 253 3.20 14.89 -3.65
CA MET A 253 1.97 15.64 -3.91
C MET A 253 0.70 14.94 -3.37
N GLN A 254 0.63 13.60 -3.44
CA GLN A 254 -0.48 12.82 -2.91
C GLN A 254 -0.68 13.00 -1.41
N LYS A 255 0.42 13.15 -0.65
CA LYS A 255 0.42 13.22 0.81
C LYS A 255 0.25 14.63 1.38
N GLY A 256 0.23 15.68 0.53
CA GLY A 256 -0.07 17.05 0.89
C GLY A 256 0.87 17.70 1.91
N PRO A 257 2.21 17.53 1.83
CA PRO A 257 3.14 18.05 2.81
C PRO A 257 3.11 19.58 2.89
N GLU A 258 2.74 20.27 1.80
CA GLU A 258 2.59 21.70 1.75
C GLU A 258 1.52 22.23 2.72
N TYR A 259 0.41 21.53 2.89
CA TYR A 259 -0.65 21.92 3.82
C TYR A 259 -0.20 21.82 5.28
N PHE A 260 0.66 20.84 5.59
CA PHE A 260 1.27 20.72 6.91
C PHE A 260 2.19 21.94 7.24
N VAL A 261 3.03 22.35 6.29
CA VAL A 261 3.93 23.50 6.48
C VAL A 261 3.13 24.79 6.63
N GLU A 262 2.08 25.00 5.84
CA GLU A 262 1.22 26.18 5.94
C GLU A 262 0.45 26.20 7.27
N ALA A 263 -0.10 25.08 7.71
CA ALA A 263 -0.75 25.00 9.03
C ALA A 263 0.24 25.29 10.17
N ALA A 264 1.48 24.77 10.06
CA ALA A 264 2.53 25.06 11.03
C ALA A 264 2.84 26.56 11.13
N ALA A 265 2.86 27.29 10.01
CA ALA A 265 3.08 28.72 10.00
C ALA A 265 1.98 29.46 10.78
N LEU A 266 0.71 29.08 10.62
CA LEU A 266 -0.40 29.66 11.37
C LEU A 266 -0.34 29.34 12.87
N VAL A 267 0.03 28.10 13.24
CA VAL A 267 0.20 27.70 14.64
C VAL A 267 1.30 28.52 15.31
N LEU A 268 2.44 28.71 14.64
CA LEU A 268 3.61 29.44 15.17
C LEU A 268 3.40 30.97 15.30
N GLN A 269 2.35 31.50 14.69
CA GLN A 269 1.89 32.88 14.98
C GLN A 269 1.24 32.98 16.37
N ARG A 270 0.63 31.88 16.86
CA ARG A 270 -0.11 31.86 18.14
C ARG A 270 0.79 31.41 19.32
N THR A 271 1.76 30.54 19.08
CA THR A 271 2.66 29.99 20.12
C THR A 271 4.01 29.64 19.56
N LYS A 272 5.06 29.77 20.39
CA LYS A 272 6.43 29.41 20.03
C LYS A 272 6.88 28.08 20.68
N ASN A 273 6.02 27.44 21.51
CA ASN A 273 6.36 26.24 22.26
C ASN A 273 6.05 24.95 21.48
N ILE A 274 5.97 25.02 20.14
CA ILE A 274 5.71 23.87 19.27
C ILE A 274 6.86 23.74 18.27
N ARG A 275 7.31 22.50 18.07
CA ARG A 275 8.22 22.10 17.00
C ARG A 275 7.49 21.19 16.03
N PHE A 276 7.92 21.23 14.79
CA PHE A 276 7.38 20.42 13.72
C PHE A 276 8.45 19.44 13.22
N CYS A 277 8.05 18.20 13.02
CA CYS A 277 8.88 17.15 12.43
C CYS A 277 8.25 16.70 11.11
N MET A 278 8.99 16.76 10.00
CA MET A 278 8.58 16.19 8.73
C MET A 278 9.52 15.03 8.38
N ALA A 279 9.08 13.84 8.76
CA ALA A 279 9.83 12.60 8.56
C ALA A 279 9.40 11.90 7.26
N GLY A 280 10.37 11.50 6.45
CA GLY A 280 10.13 10.83 5.18
C GLY A 280 11.09 11.25 4.09
N SER A 281 10.80 10.82 2.87
CA SER A 281 11.51 11.22 1.65
C SER A 281 10.51 11.34 0.50
N GLY A 282 10.88 12.07 -0.54
CA GLY A 282 10.08 12.25 -1.73
C GLY A 282 10.52 13.45 -2.55
N ASP A 283 9.92 13.60 -3.72
CA ASP A 283 10.22 14.63 -4.72
C ASP A 283 9.92 16.06 -4.25
N MET A 284 9.09 16.22 -3.20
CA MET A 284 8.75 17.54 -2.64
C MET A 284 9.61 17.94 -1.43
N MET A 285 10.59 17.13 -0.98
CA MET A 285 11.37 17.42 0.23
C MET A 285 12.04 18.80 0.17
N GLU A 286 12.78 19.08 -0.89
CA GLU A 286 13.47 20.35 -1.07
C GLU A 286 12.49 21.54 -1.09
N ALA A 287 11.36 21.38 -1.79
CA ALA A 287 10.32 22.39 -1.84
C ALA A 287 9.74 22.69 -0.44
N MET A 288 9.58 21.67 0.41
CA MET A 288 9.07 21.85 1.79
C MET A 288 10.06 22.58 2.70
N ILE A 289 11.35 22.27 2.56
CA ILE A 289 12.40 23.01 3.28
C ILE A 289 12.41 24.48 2.86
N CYS A 290 12.34 24.75 1.55
CA CYS A 290 12.26 26.12 1.03
C CYS A 290 10.99 26.83 1.49
N LEU A 291 9.83 26.15 1.51
CA LEU A 291 8.57 26.74 1.97
C LEU A 291 8.63 27.10 3.47
N ALA A 292 9.19 26.24 4.31
CA ALA A 292 9.39 26.53 5.73
C ALA A 292 10.29 27.75 5.95
N ALA A 293 11.36 27.89 5.14
CA ALA A 293 12.23 29.08 5.16
C ALA A 293 11.50 30.34 4.69
N GLN A 294 10.72 30.29 3.61
CA GLN A 294 9.92 31.41 3.11
C GLN A 294 8.87 31.88 4.12
N ARG A 295 8.30 30.96 4.92
CA ARG A 295 7.37 31.29 6.02
C ARG A 295 8.08 31.75 7.28
N GLY A 296 9.42 31.77 7.31
CA GLY A 296 10.20 32.22 8.47
C GLY A 296 10.10 31.27 9.68
N ILE A 297 9.89 29.99 9.45
CA ILE A 297 9.68 28.97 10.50
C ILE A 297 10.66 27.79 10.42
N ALA A 298 11.70 27.89 9.60
CA ALA A 298 12.65 26.78 9.38
C ALA A 298 13.38 26.37 10.69
N ASP A 299 13.59 27.30 11.63
CA ASP A 299 14.18 27.03 12.94
C ASP A 299 13.29 26.18 13.86
N ARG A 300 12.01 26.01 13.51
CA ARG A 300 11.02 25.22 14.21
C ARG A 300 10.75 23.88 13.55
N PHE A 301 11.34 23.61 12.39
CA PHE A 301 11.22 22.36 11.67
C PHE A 301 12.43 21.46 11.88
N HIS A 302 12.16 20.15 11.96
CA HIS A 302 13.14 19.09 11.90
C HIS A 302 12.80 18.16 10.72
N PHE A 303 13.78 17.88 9.87
CA PHE A 303 13.67 17.01 8.69
C PHE A 303 14.61 15.81 8.84
N PRO A 304 14.22 14.74 9.55
CA PRO A 304 15.12 13.61 9.83
C PRO A 304 15.37 12.70 8.62
N GLY A 305 14.69 12.93 7.50
CA GLY A 305 14.76 12.06 6.35
C GLY A 305 13.89 10.82 6.49
N PHE A 306 14.16 9.79 5.66
CA PHE A 306 13.42 8.54 5.65
C PHE A 306 13.63 7.75 6.94
N GLN A 307 12.53 7.29 7.55
CA GLN A 307 12.53 6.51 8.77
C GLN A 307 12.02 5.10 8.50
N PHE A 308 12.58 4.09 9.15
CA PHE A 308 12.17 2.70 8.98
C PHE A 308 12.25 1.90 10.29
N GLY A 309 11.44 0.84 10.38
CA GLY A 309 11.41 -0.05 11.53
C GLY A 309 11.19 0.71 12.83
N ARG A 310 12.06 0.48 13.83
CA ARG A 310 11.99 1.11 15.16
C ARG A 310 11.97 2.65 15.11
N GLN A 311 12.67 3.27 14.16
CA GLN A 311 12.73 4.73 14.03
C GLN A 311 11.37 5.38 13.80
N VAL A 312 10.47 4.70 13.08
CA VAL A 312 9.08 5.14 12.85
C VAL A 312 8.35 5.29 14.20
N TYR A 313 8.46 4.28 15.04
CA TYR A 313 7.84 4.29 16.37
C TYR A 313 8.50 5.30 17.33
N GLU A 314 9.80 5.50 17.22
CA GLU A 314 10.52 6.56 17.96
C GLU A 314 9.99 7.94 17.55
N CYS A 315 9.70 8.17 16.25
CA CYS A 315 9.06 9.41 15.82
C CYS A 315 7.68 9.58 16.46
N TYR A 316 6.83 8.56 16.46
CA TYR A 316 5.50 8.65 17.08
C TYR A 316 5.57 8.85 18.59
N LYS A 317 6.43 8.10 19.30
CA LYS A 317 6.61 8.22 20.75
C LYS A 317 7.14 9.58 21.18
N ASN A 318 7.92 10.26 20.34
CA ASN A 318 8.41 11.62 20.58
C ASN A 318 7.40 12.70 20.16
N SER A 319 6.27 12.32 19.55
CA SER A 319 5.26 13.26 19.05
C SER A 319 4.12 13.47 20.05
N ASP A 320 3.57 14.66 20.07
CA ASP A 320 2.34 15.00 20.80
C ASP A 320 1.13 14.98 19.86
N VAL A 321 1.34 15.22 18.57
CA VAL A 321 0.28 15.19 17.55
C VAL A 321 0.88 14.62 16.26
N PHE A 322 0.18 13.69 15.64
CA PHE A 322 0.44 13.24 14.29
C PHE A 322 -0.52 13.90 13.30
N VAL A 323 -0.04 14.36 12.16
CA VAL A 323 -0.86 15.00 11.12
C VAL A 323 -0.66 14.31 9.78
N MET A 324 -1.75 13.87 9.17
CA MET A 324 -1.77 13.27 7.82
C MET A 324 -2.69 14.08 6.90
N PRO A 325 -2.18 15.13 6.24
CA PRO A 325 -2.97 16.04 5.41
C PRO A 325 -3.09 15.55 3.96
N SER A 326 -3.22 14.24 3.76
CA SER A 326 -3.22 13.63 2.44
C SER A 326 -4.35 14.15 1.55
N VAL A 327 -4.04 14.47 0.30
CA VAL A 327 -5.01 14.89 -0.73
C VAL A 327 -5.89 13.71 -1.13
N SER A 328 -5.29 12.52 -1.21
CA SER A 328 -5.98 11.24 -1.41
C SER A 328 -5.21 10.15 -0.68
N GLU A 329 -5.86 9.53 0.29
CA GLU A 329 -5.30 8.42 1.06
C GLU A 329 -6.25 7.23 0.98
N PRO A 330 -5.95 6.21 0.20
CA PRO A 330 -6.83 5.04 0.05
C PRO A 330 -7.20 4.38 1.37
N PHE A 331 -6.24 4.27 2.29
CA PHE A 331 -6.51 3.88 3.67
C PHE A 331 -5.74 4.75 4.67
N GLY A 332 -4.42 4.57 4.80
CA GLY A 332 -3.56 5.26 5.76
C GLY A 332 -3.37 4.45 7.05
N ILE A 333 -2.32 3.61 7.10
CA ILE A 333 -1.96 2.84 8.30
C ILE A 333 -1.28 3.73 9.36
N ALA A 334 -0.54 4.74 8.93
CA ALA A 334 0.24 5.63 9.79
C ALA A 334 -0.54 6.28 10.96
N PRO A 335 -1.79 6.75 10.81
CA PRO A 335 -2.57 7.25 11.94
C PRO A 335 -2.85 6.17 13.00
N LEU A 336 -3.10 4.92 12.58
CA LEU A 336 -3.33 3.81 13.50
C LEU A 336 -2.07 3.50 14.31
N GLU A 337 -0.89 3.47 13.66
CA GLU A 337 0.42 3.28 14.30
C GLU A 337 0.72 4.42 15.30
N ALA A 338 0.45 5.67 14.92
CA ALA A 338 0.62 6.82 15.79
C ALA A 338 -0.28 6.72 17.03
N MET A 339 -1.56 6.37 16.85
CA MET A 339 -2.52 6.19 17.95
C MET A 339 -2.12 5.06 18.89
N GLN A 340 -1.61 3.94 18.40
CA GLN A 340 -1.04 2.86 19.24
C GLN A 340 0.13 3.36 20.11
N CYS A 341 0.90 4.30 19.59
CA CYS A 341 2.00 4.93 20.34
C CYS A 341 1.50 6.02 21.32
N GLY A 342 0.21 6.23 21.42
CA GLY A 342 -0.39 7.28 22.26
C GLY A 342 -0.23 8.68 21.69
N CYS A 343 -0.12 8.81 20.37
CA CYS A 343 -0.01 10.08 19.66
C CYS A 343 -1.36 10.41 19.01
N PRO A 344 -2.14 11.40 19.52
CA PRO A 344 -3.36 11.88 18.90
C PRO A 344 -3.16 12.26 17.44
N SER A 345 -4.11 11.89 16.59
CA SER A 345 -3.98 12.05 15.15
C SER A 345 -4.99 13.04 14.56
N ILE A 346 -4.52 13.86 13.63
CA ILE A 346 -5.32 14.72 12.75
C ILE A 346 -5.17 14.16 11.35
N ILE A 347 -6.28 13.84 10.70
CA ILE A 347 -6.27 13.24 9.35
C ILE A 347 -7.11 14.07 8.39
N SER A 348 -6.80 13.98 7.10
CA SER A 348 -7.71 14.54 6.10
C SER A 348 -8.98 13.67 6.01
N LYS A 349 -10.12 14.30 5.74
CA LYS A 349 -11.39 13.59 5.45
C LYS A 349 -11.29 12.71 4.19
N GLN A 350 -10.28 12.97 3.35
CA GLN A 350 -9.98 12.21 2.14
C GLN A 350 -9.09 10.98 2.42
N SER A 351 -9.21 10.42 3.62
CA SER A 351 -8.44 9.25 4.08
C SER A 351 -9.37 8.11 4.46
N GLY A 352 -9.16 6.94 3.86
CA GLY A 352 -10.01 5.77 4.08
C GLY A 352 -9.99 5.24 5.53
N CYS A 353 -8.91 5.43 6.29
CA CYS A 353 -8.90 5.08 7.71
C CYS A 353 -9.91 5.90 8.53
N GLY A 354 -10.30 7.09 8.05
CA GLY A 354 -11.34 7.89 8.67
C GLY A 354 -12.72 7.24 8.70
N GLU A 355 -12.95 6.18 7.91
CA GLU A 355 -14.19 5.41 7.92
C GLU A 355 -14.35 4.57 9.20
N ILE A 356 -13.23 4.21 9.84
CA ILE A 356 -13.19 3.32 11.00
C ILE A 356 -12.56 3.95 12.24
N LEU A 357 -12.08 5.19 12.16
CA LEU A 357 -11.49 5.91 13.27
C LEU A 357 -12.41 7.06 13.69
N ASP A 358 -12.87 7.02 14.96
CA ASP A 358 -13.71 8.07 15.57
C ASP A 358 -12.91 8.97 16.54
N LYS A 359 -11.78 8.46 17.07
CA LYS A 359 -10.93 9.18 18.04
C LYS A 359 -9.80 9.95 17.37
N VAL A 360 -10.10 10.52 16.21
CA VAL A 360 -9.20 11.40 15.41
C VAL A 360 -9.93 12.69 15.05
N ILE A 361 -9.18 13.75 14.84
CA ILE A 361 -9.77 14.98 14.27
C ILE A 361 -9.69 14.90 12.75
N LYS A 362 -10.83 15.05 12.08
CA LYS A 362 -10.95 14.98 10.61
C LYS A 362 -11.13 16.38 10.04
N VAL A 363 -10.23 16.83 9.19
CA VAL A 363 -10.27 18.14 8.53
C VAL A 363 -10.18 17.95 7.02
N ASP A 364 -10.67 18.88 6.23
CA ASP A 364 -10.38 18.87 4.79
C ASP A 364 -8.91 19.27 4.57
N TYR A 365 -8.18 18.56 3.68
CA TYR A 365 -6.73 18.79 3.51
C TYR A 365 -6.41 20.23 3.09
N TRP A 366 -7.33 20.90 2.38
CA TRP A 366 -7.16 22.29 1.95
C TRP A 366 -7.54 23.33 3.01
N ASP A 367 -8.23 22.92 4.09
CA ASP A 367 -8.60 23.81 5.18
C ASP A 367 -7.45 23.95 6.20
N ILE A 368 -6.48 24.76 5.80
CA ILE A 368 -5.28 25.04 6.60
C ILE A 368 -5.63 25.65 7.96
N ASN A 369 -6.69 26.48 8.03
CA ASN A 369 -7.12 27.09 9.28
C ASN A 369 -7.67 26.04 10.25
N ALA A 370 -8.59 25.17 9.80
CA ALA A 370 -9.11 24.08 10.62
C ALA A 370 -7.98 23.13 11.09
N MET A 371 -7.01 22.83 10.21
CA MET A 371 -5.84 22.04 10.58
C MET A 371 -4.98 22.72 11.65
N ALA A 372 -4.71 24.02 11.50
CA ALA A 372 -3.95 24.78 12.49
C ALA A 372 -4.70 24.88 13.83
N ASP A 373 -6.03 25.08 13.81
CA ASP A 373 -6.87 25.10 14.99
C ASP A 373 -6.88 23.77 15.72
N ALA A 374 -6.95 22.64 14.99
CA ALA A 374 -6.89 21.30 15.54
C ALA A 374 -5.53 21.03 16.22
N ILE A 375 -4.42 21.37 15.53
CA ILE A 375 -3.07 21.25 16.09
C ILE A 375 -2.94 22.07 17.37
N TYR A 376 -3.32 23.35 17.32
CA TYR A 376 -3.24 24.25 18.45
C TYR A 376 -4.06 23.74 19.63
N SER A 377 -5.30 23.30 19.38
CA SER A 377 -6.21 22.81 20.41
C SER A 377 -5.67 21.57 21.12
N ILE A 378 -5.16 20.57 20.40
CA ILE A 378 -4.57 19.37 21.01
C ILE A 378 -3.31 19.74 21.82
N CYS A 379 -2.46 20.64 21.30
CA CYS A 379 -1.22 21.03 21.97
C CYS A 379 -1.43 21.86 23.23
N THR A 380 -2.55 22.60 23.35
CA THR A 380 -2.81 23.54 24.46
C THR A 380 -3.90 23.10 25.42
N ASN A 381 -4.75 22.14 25.06
CA ASN A 381 -5.81 21.59 25.90
C ASN A 381 -5.47 20.17 26.37
N GLU A 382 -4.99 20.07 27.59
CA GLU A 382 -4.55 18.80 28.19
C GLU A 382 -5.70 17.76 28.27
N SER A 383 -6.93 18.20 28.58
CA SER A 383 -8.08 17.31 28.65
C SER A 383 -8.41 16.69 27.29
N LEU A 384 -8.36 17.50 26.21
CA LEU A 384 -8.56 17.01 24.83
C LEU A 384 -7.45 16.06 24.43
N TYR A 385 -6.19 16.42 24.72
CA TYR A 385 -5.03 15.56 24.44
C TYR A 385 -5.17 14.19 25.11
N ASN A 386 -5.43 14.17 26.42
CA ASN A 386 -5.57 12.94 27.19
C ASN A 386 -6.75 12.08 26.69
N TYR A 387 -7.89 12.70 26.39
CA TYR A 387 -9.04 12.00 25.82
C TYR A 387 -8.72 11.32 24.49
N LEU A 388 -8.14 12.05 23.53
CA LEU A 388 -7.80 11.51 22.22
C LEU A 388 -6.71 10.44 22.30
N ARG A 389 -5.72 10.58 23.20
CA ARG A 389 -4.69 9.59 23.45
C ARG A 389 -5.29 8.30 24.01
N ASP A 390 -6.01 8.38 25.11
CA ASP A 390 -6.45 7.21 25.86
C ASP A 390 -7.55 6.43 25.13
N GLU A 391 -8.51 7.14 24.55
CA GLU A 391 -9.58 6.52 23.77
C GLU A 391 -9.08 6.07 22.38
N GLY A 392 -8.10 6.78 21.80
CA GLY A 392 -7.47 6.39 20.54
C GLY A 392 -6.73 5.06 20.65
N ILE A 393 -5.96 4.84 21.72
CA ILE A 393 -5.29 3.55 21.97
C ILE A 393 -6.34 2.42 22.02
N LYS A 394 -7.40 2.60 22.80
CA LYS A 394 -8.47 1.58 22.94
C LYS A 394 -9.17 1.28 21.61
N GLU A 395 -9.36 2.29 20.78
CA GLU A 395 -9.97 2.13 19.46
C GLU A 395 -9.11 1.29 18.54
N VAL A 396 -7.82 1.63 18.38
CA VAL A 396 -6.93 0.92 17.44
C VAL A 396 -6.55 -0.48 17.89
N ASP A 397 -6.55 -0.78 19.19
CA ASP A 397 -6.34 -2.14 19.73
C ASP A 397 -7.40 -3.14 19.24
N ASN A 398 -8.57 -2.64 18.81
CA ASN A 398 -9.64 -3.46 18.24
C ASN A 398 -9.54 -3.65 16.72
N ILE A 399 -8.62 -2.94 16.03
CA ILE A 399 -8.44 -3.00 14.58
C ILE A 399 -7.25 -3.92 14.28
N THR A 400 -7.52 -5.21 14.11
CA THR A 400 -6.48 -6.26 14.03
C THR A 400 -6.46 -6.97 12.70
N TRP A 401 -5.27 -7.37 12.25
CA TRP A 401 -5.09 -8.17 11.03
C TRP A 401 -5.78 -9.53 11.09
N GLU A 402 -5.98 -10.10 12.27
CA GLU A 402 -6.77 -11.33 12.44
C GLU A 402 -8.22 -11.15 11.96
N LYS A 403 -8.86 -10.04 12.34
CA LYS A 403 -10.23 -9.72 11.89
C LYS A 403 -10.28 -9.48 10.37
N VAL A 404 -9.26 -8.83 9.82
CA VAL A 404 -9.11 -8.63 8.37
C VAL A 404 -8.95 -9.97 7.66
N GLY A 405 -8.04 -10.83 8.13
CA GLY A 405 -7.84 -12.17 7.58
C GLY A 405 -9.12 -13.01 7.58
N ARG A 406 -9.90 -12.95 8.66
CA ARG A 406 -11.22 -13.62 8.75
C ARG A 406 -12.19 -13.11 7.70
N ARG A 407 -12.26 -11.80 7.48
CA ARG A 407 -13.14 -11.20 6.46
C ARG A 407 -12.74 -11.63 5.05
N ILE A 408 -11.43 -11.62 4.75
CA ILE A 408 -10.91 -12.08 3.46
C ILE A 408 -11.19 -13.58 3.26
N ARG A 409 -10.90 -14.39 4.27
CA ARG A 409 -11.16 -15.85 4.25
C ARG A 409 -12.62 -16.16 3.96
N ASN A 410 -13.57 -15.46 4.62
CA ASN A 410 -15.00 -15.63 4.37
C ASN A 410 -15.40 -15.23 2.93
N SER A 411 -14.73 -14.23 2.36
CA SER A 411 -14.97 -13.84 0.96
C SER A 411 -14.45 -14.91 -0.02
N TYR A 412 -13.36 -15.59 0.30
CA TYR A 412 -12.87 -16.72 -0.48
C TYR A 412 -13.87 -17.90 -0.51
N ASP A 413 -14.49 -18.23 0.62
CA ASP A 413 -15.51 -19.28 0.69
C ASP A 413 -16.67 -18.99 -0.30
N LEU A 414 -17.12 -17.74 -0.37
CA LEU A 414 -18.19 -17.35 -1.28
C LEU A 414 -17.82 -17.50 -2.77
N LEU A 415 -16.52 -17.47 -3.10
CA LEU A 415 -16.04 -17.63 -4.46
C LEU A 415 -15.76 -19.09 -4.84
N ILE A 416 -15.29 -19.90 -3.89
CA ILE A 416 -14.91 -21.30 -4.12
C ILE A 416 -16.13 -22.21 -4.16
N TYR A 417 -17.15 -21.92 -3.33
CA TYR A 417 -18.32 -22.77 -3.17
C TYR A 417 -19.58 -22.25 -3.90
N ARG A 418 -19.40 -21.28 -4.81
CA ARG A 418 -20.43 -20.92 -5.79
C ARG A 418 -20.48 -21.96 -6.88
#